data_a011a10a81d6df2ae62af25c89b913e7
#
_entry.id   a011a10a81d6df2ae62af25c89b913e7
#
_cell.length_a   1.000
_cell.length_b   1.000
_cell.length_c   1.000
_cell.angle_alpha   90.00
_cell.angle_beta   90.00
_cell.angle_gamma   90.00
#
_symmetry.space_group_name_H-M   'P 1'
#
loop_
_entity.id
_entity.type
_entity.pdbx_description
1 polymer ?
#
loop_
_entity_poly.entity_id
_entity_poly.type
_entity_poly.pdbx_seq_one_letter_code
_entity_poly.pdbx_strand_id
1 'polypeptide(L)'
;SISCIFQNLPQMQNRYPDNQWQEIIGNCDTQLFLGCTDQLTAEFISDRSGDVSVDVSSKSKQLNTLRITDYSPQYKETASVGKRKLLTPDEVLRLPLDQALIILRGQKILKVGKYDFSLHPESKKLQYVKATAHVPAWKAQNKQEWSVPKQTVTQVASKEAAQKLQPKIVMADKASIMSN
;
A
#
# COMPACT_ATOMS: atom_id res chain seq x y z
N SER A 1 -10.38 13.85 -9.58
CA SER A 1 -9.60 12.66 -9.22
C SER A 1 -8.52 13.02 -8.22
N ILE A 2 -8.22 12.11 -7.30
CA ILE A 2 -7.16 12.26 -6.30
C ILE A 2 -6.15 11.16 -6.56
N SER A 3 -4.86 11.52 -6.58
CA SER A 3 -3.75 10.58 -6.67
C SER A 3 -2.91 10.68 -5.41
N CYS A 4 -2.66 9.54 -4.76
CA CYS A 4 -1.83 9.45 -3.57
C CYS A 4 -0.57 8.64 -3.89
N ILE A 5 0.57 9.07 -3.38
CA ILE A 5 1.85 8.38 -3.54
C ILE A 5 2.38 8.03 -2.16
N PHE A 6 2.73 6.76 -1.96
CA PHE A 6 3.32 6.24 -0.73
C PHE A 6 4.63 5.52 -1.06
N GLN A 7 5.58 5.61 -0.16
CA GLN A 7 6.87 4.96 -0.35
C GLN A 7 6.77 3.43 -0.15
N ASN A 8 6.07 3.00 0.90
CA ASN A 8 5.82 1.60 1.23
C ASN A 8 4.57 1.45 2.11
N LEU A 9 4.06 0.22 2.26
CA LEU A 9 2.90 -0.07 3.10
C LEU A 9 3.15 0.12 4.60
N PRO A 10 4.30 -0.25 5.18
CA PRO A 10 4.59 0.04 6.59
C PRO A 10 4.47 1.51 6.95
N GLN A 11 4.92 2.42 6.10
CA GLN A 11 4.76 3.85 6.30
C GLN A 11 3.28 4.25 6.31
N MET A 12 2.50 3.65 5.41
CA MET A 12 1.08 3.90 5.33
C MET A 12 0.32 3.38 6.56
N GLN A 13 0.66 2.18 7.04
CA GLN A 13 0.12 1.60 8.29
C GLN A 13 0.39 2.47 9.50
N ASN A 14 1.61 2.98 9.64
CA ASN A 14 1.98 3.86 10.73
C ASN A 14 1.22 5.19 10.72
N ARG A 15 0.92 5.69 9.51
CA ARG A 15 0.19 6.95 9.34
C ARG A 15 -1.32 6.81 9.54
N TYR A 16 -1.87 5.66 9.14
CA TYR A 16 -3.29 5.33 9.18
C TYR A 16 -3.49 4.02 9.93
N PRO A 17 -3.48 4.06 11.28
CA PRO A 17 -3.65 2.89 12.13
C PRO A 17 -5.06 2.28 11.98
N ASP A 18 -5.33 1.20 12.70
CA ASP A 18 -6.64 0.55 12.78
C ASP A 18 -7.22 0.12 11.43
N ASN A 19 -6.33 -0.35 10.51
CA ASN A 19 -6.68 -0.78 9.15
C ASN A 19 -7.23 0.30 8.21
N GLN A 20 -7.24 1.57 8.60
CA GLN A 20 -7.67 2.68 7.74
C GLN A 20 -6.89 2.73 6.41
N TRP A 21 -5.62 2.32 6.42
CA TRP A 21 -4.81 2.21 5.22
C TRP A 21 -5.40 1.25 4.17
N GLN A 22 -6.09 0.18 4.61
CA GLN A 22 -6.75 -0.77 3.70
C GLN A 22 -7.95 -0.14 3.01
N GLU A 23 -8.69 0.71 3.71
CA GLU A 23 -9.81 1.46 3.13
C GLU A 23 -9.32 2.42 2.04
N ILE A 24 -8.21 3.12 2.28
CA ILE A 24 -7.61 4.02 1.29
C ILE A 24 -7.22 3.25 0.03
N ILE A 25 -6.51 2.12 0.18
CA ILE A 25 -6.11 1.30 -0.97
C ILE A 25 -7.34 0.65 -1.63
N GLY A 26 -8.32 0.21 -0.85
CA GLY A 26 -9.55 -0.41 -1.35
C GLY A 26 -10.38 0.52 -2.23
N ASN A 27 -10.33 1.82 -1.96
CA ASN A 27 -11.02 2.85 -2.74
C ASN A 27 -10.24 3.30 -4.00
N CYS A 28 -9.04 2.75 -4.24
CA CYS A 28 -8.26 3.04 -5.43
C CYS A 28 -8.56 2.01 -6.52
N ASP A 29 -9.24 2.43 -7.59
CA ASP A 29 -9.51 1.58 -8.76
C ASP A 29 -8.25 1.25 -9.56
N THR A 30 -7.27 2.14 -9.53
CA THR A 30 -5.98 1.99 -10.21
C THR A 30 -4.85 2.09 -9.20
N GLN A 31 -3.97 1.09 -9.20
CA GLN A 31 -2.78 1.08 -8.36
C GLN A 31 -1.56 0.87 -9.24
N LEU A 32 -0.61 1.79 -9.14
CA LEU A 32 0.67 1.73 -9.85
C LEU A 32 1.76 1.36 -8.85
N PHE A 33 2.41 0.22 -9.07
CA PHE A 33 3.51 -0.27 -8.27
C PHE A 33 4.83 -0.11 -9.04
N LEU A 34 5.75 0.64 -8.46
CA LEU A 34 7.04 0.98 -9.10
C LEU A 34 8.22 0.18 -8.55
N GLY A 35 8.01 -0.67 -7.57
CA GLY A 35 8.99 -1.48 -6.88
C GLY A 35 8.95 -1.25 -5.37
N CYS A 36 9.48 -2.18 -4.60
CA CYS A 36 9.62 -2.10 -3.14
C CYS A 36 10.87 -2.84 -2.70
N THR A 37 11.28 -2.58 -1.46
CA THR A 37 12.38 -3.28 -0.79
C THR A 37 11.91 -3.97 0.49
N ASP A 38 10.65 -3.76 0.88
CA ASP A 38 10.07 -4.33 2.09
C ASP A 38 9.18 -5.53 1.79
N GLN A 39 9.25 -6.52 2.66
CA GLN A 39 8.56 -7.79 2.53
C GLN A 39 7.03 -7.63 2.55
N LEU A 40 6.50 -6.77 3.41
CA LEU A 40 5.06 -6.59 3.58
C LEU A 40 4.40 -6.04 2.29
N THR A 41 5.03 -5.06 1.65
CA THR A 41 4.55 -4.55 0.35
C THR A 41 4.66 -5.62 -0.73
N ALA A 42 5.73 -6.42 -0.74
CA ALA A 42 5.91 -7.49 -1.70
C ALA A 42 4.84 -8.58 -1.56
N GLU A 43 4.53 -9.01 -0.33
CA GLU A 43 3.46 -9.97 -0.04
C GLU A 43 2.09 -9.44 -0.47
N PHE A 44 1.79 -8.19 -0.17
CA PHE A 44 0.55 -7.54 -0.57
C PHE A 44 0.36 -7.52 -2.09
N ILE A 45 1.39 -7.18 -2.85
CA ILE A 45 1.33 -7.16 -4.32
C ILE A 45 1.24 -8.59 -4.87
N SER A 46 1.96 -9.54 -4.28
CA SER A 46 1.89 -10.96 -4.63
C SER A 46 0.48 -11.51 -4.47
N ASP A 47 -0.19 -11.22 -3.34
CA ASP A 47 -1.56 -11.67 -3.08
C ASP A 47 -2.54 -11.08 -4.09
N ARG A 48 -2.36 -9.82 -4.45
CA ARG A 48 -3.20 -9.17 -5.48
C ARG A 48 -2.92 -9.62 -6.89
N SER A 49 -1.76 -10.22 -7.16
CA SER A 49 -1.45 -10.78 -8.47
C SER A 49 -2.32 -11.99 -8.83
N GLY A 50 -2.87 -12.65 -7.81
CA GLY A 50 -3.68 -13.86 -7.97
C GLY A 50 -2.85 -15.12 -8.16
N ASP A 51 -3.54 -16.23 -8.42
CA ASP A 51 -2.94 -17.54 -8.60
C ASP A 51 -3.01 -17.98 -10.07
N VAL A 52 -2.04 -18.78 -10.47
CA VAL A 52 -1.99 -19.44 -11.78
C VAL A 52 -1.88 -20.95 -11.59
N SER A 53 -2.56 -21.71 -12.43
CA SER A 53 -2.43 -23.15 -12.48
C SER A 53 -1.16 -23.53 -13.22
N VAL A 54 -0.36 -24.42 -12.66
CA VAL A 54 0.88 -24.91 -13.24
C VAL A 54 0.81 -26.44 -13.32
N ASP A 55 1.15 -26.99 -14.46
CA ASP A 55 1.27 -28.44 -14.63
C ASP A 55 2.56 -28.93 -13.96
N VAL A 56 2.40 -29.83 -13.01
CA VAL A 56 3.50 -30.46 -12.29
C VAL A 56 3.60 -31.92 -12.71
N SER A 57 4.70 -32.28 -13.38
CA SER A 57 5.00 -33.67 -13.70
C SER A 57 6.09 -34.20 -12.76
N SER A 58 5.78 -35.31 -12.10
CA SER A 58 6.74 -36.02 -11.26
C SER A 58 7.07 -37.38 -11.91
N LYS A 59 8.37 -37.63 -12.15
CA LYS A 59 8.86 -38.90 -12.66
C LYS A 59 9.60 -39.62 -11.56
N SER A 60 9.07 -40.78 -11.14
CA SER A 60 9.77 -41.67 -10.20
C SER A 60 10.24 -42.92 -10.91
N LYS A 61 11.50 -43.27 -10.64
CA LYS A 61 12.12 -44.50 -11.13
C LYS A 61 12.31 -45.44 -9.95
N GLN A 62 11.63 -46.60 -9.96
CA GLN A 62 11.82 -47.59 -8.95
C GLN A 62 12.87 -48.62 -9.43
N LEU A 63 13.97 -48.71 -8.72
CA LEU A 63 15.04 -49.66 -8.98
C LEU A 63 14.90 -50.82 -7.99
N ASN A 64 14.55 -52.00 -8.45
CA ASN A 64 14.57 -53.21 -7.64
C ASN A 64 15.98 -53.79 -7.65
N THR A 65 16.72 -53.63 -6.55
CA THR A 65 18.11 -54.04 -6.44
C THR A 65 18.28 -55.51 -6.06
N LEU A 66 17.20 -56.21 -5.71
CA LEU A 66 17.23 -57.58 -5.16
C LEU A 66 16.98 -58.73 -6.16
N ARG A 67 16.72 -58.45 -7.42
CA ARG A 67 16.55 -59.47 -8.45
C ARG A 67 17.51 -59.22 -9.62
N ILE A 68 18.55 -60.10 -9.65
CA ILE A 68 19.63 -60.02 -10.68
C ILE A 68 19.18 -60.44 -12.07
N THR A 69 18.04 -61.13 -12.19
CA THR A 69 17.56 -61.73 -13.46
C THR A 69 16.48 -60.93 -14.21
N ASP A 70 15.82 -59.93 -13.58
CA ASP A 70 14.74 -59.16 -14.24
C ASP A 70 14.93 -57.66 -13.94
N TYR A 71 15.85 -57.03 -14.66
CA TYR A 71 16.04 -55.59 -14.62
C TYR A 71 15.09 -54.92 -15.62
N SER A 72 13.82 -54.79 -15.20
CA SER A 72 12.88 -53.93 -15.90
C SER A 72 12.62 -52.69 -15.02
N PRO A 73 13.21 -51.50 -15.34
CA PRO A 73 12.96 -50.29 -14.60
C PRO A 73 11.52 -49.84 -14.76
N GLN A 74 10.77 -49.82 -13.67
CA GLN A 74 9.41 -49.27 -13.70
C GLN A 74 9.46 -47.76 -13.61
N TYR A 75 8.98 -47.09 -14.64
CA TYR A 75 8.82 -45.63 -14.67
C TYR A 75 7.37 -45.31 -14.32
N LYS A 76 7.17 -44.51 -13.26
CA LYS A 76 5.87 -43.96 -12.94
C LYS A 76 5.91 -42.45 -13.20
N GLU A 77 5.10 -42.00 -14.13
CA GLU A 77 4.90 -40.57 -14.40
C GLU A 77 3.53 -40.18 -13.80
N THR A 78 3.53 -39.21 -12.93
CA THR A 78 2.32 -38.66 -12.33
C THR A 78 2.23 -37.19 -12.74
N ALA A 79 1.18 -36.86 -13.50
CA ALA A 79 0.85 -35.48 -13.85
C ALA A 79 -0.18 -34.96 -12.86
N SER A 80 0.05 -33.78 -12.30
CA SER A 80 -0.88 -33.09 -11.42
C SER A 80 -0.90 -31.61 -11.74
N VAL A 81 -2.00 -30.93 -11.41
CA VAL A 81 -2.15 -29.49 -11.56
C VAL A 81 -1.95 -28.86 -10.19
N GLY A 82 -0.93 -28.04 -10.06
CA GLY A 82 -0.64 -27.26 -8.87
C GLY A 82 -1.10 -25.80 -9.01
N LYS A 83 -1.31 -25.13 -7.88
CA LYS A 83 -1.52 -23.67 -7.84
C LYS A 83 -0.23 -22.99 -7.44
N ARG A 84 0.11 -21.89 -8.11
CA ARG A 84 1.22 -21.02 -7.79
C ARG A 84 0.75 -19.57 -7.84
N LYS A 85 1.27 -18.70 -6.99
CA LYS A 85 1.11 -17.25 -7.15
C LYS A 85 1.63 -16.81 -8.52
N LEU A 86 0.87 -15.94 -9.22
CA LEU A 86 1.32 -15.39 -10.51
C LEU A 86 2.66 -14.68 -10.37
N LEU A 87 2.80 -13.87 -9.30
CA LEU A 87 4.05 -13.26 -8.87
C LEU A 87 4.29 -13.65 -7.41
N THR A 88 5.41 -14.32 -7.14
CA THR A 88 5.82 -14.58 -5.76
C THR A 88 6.38 -13.32 -5.12
N PRO A 89 6.39 -13.18 -3.77
CA PRO A 89 6.98 -12.02 -3.10
C PRO A 89 8.43 -11.77 -3.52
N ASP A 90 9.20 -12.83 -3.71
CA ASP A 90 10.58 -12.76 -4.18
C ASP A 90 10.70 -12.18 -5.61
N GLU A 91 9.81 -12.57 -6.51
CA GLU A 91 9.74 -12.03 -7.87
C GLU A 91 9.33 -10.54 -7.86
N VAL A 92 8.47 -10.14 -6.92
CA VAL A 92 8.06 -8.74 -6.74
C VAL A 92 9.23 -7.90 -6.22
N LEU A 93 10.00 -8.40 -5.24
CA LEU A 93 11.19 -7.73 -4.72
C LEU A 93 12.29 -7.57 -5.77
N ARG A 94 12.39 -8.51 -6.70
CA ARG A 94 13.37 -8.50 -7.81
C ARG A 94 12.84 -7.84 -9.09
N LEU A 95 11.74 -7.11 -9.01
CA LEU A 95 11.21 -6.40 -10.18
C LEU A 95 12.29 -5.44 -10.74
N PRO A 96 12.63 -5.53 -12.05
CA PRO A 96 13.59 -4.64 -12.68
C PRO A 96 13.20 -3.16 -12.53
N LEU A 97 14.20 -2.29 -12.42
CA LEU A 97 13.98 -0.85 -12.19
C LEU A 97 13.25 -0.16 -13.34
N ASP A 98 13.36 -0.69 -14.54
CA ASP A 98 12.69 -0.20 -15.76
C ASP A 98 11.25 -0.69 -15.90
N GLN A 99 10.76 -1.55 -14.98
CA GLN A 99 9.44 -2.13 -15.04
C GLN A 99 8.54 -1.65 -13.89
N ALA A 100 7.24 -1.66 -14.16
CA ALA A 100 6.20 -1.35 -13.20
C ALA A 100 5.04 -2.34 -13.33
N LEU A 101 4.26 -2.47 -12.26
CA LEU A 101 3.03 -3.25 -12.28
C LEU A 101 1.84 -2.30 -12.15
N ILE A 102 0.82 -2.53 -12.96
CA ILE A 102 -0.45 -1.79 -12.89
C ILE A 102 -1.53 -2.78 -12.50
N ILE A 103 -2.23 -2.47 -11.42
CA ILE A 103 -3.37 -3.22 -10.93
C ILE A 103 -4.61 -2.38 -11.21
N LEU A 104 -5.48 -2.87 -12.07
CA LEU A 104 -6.75 -2.24 -12.41
C LEU A 104 -7.89 -3.11 -11.89
N ARG A 105 -8.93 -2.48 -11.40
CA ARG A 105 -10.13 -3.17 -10.96
C ARG A 105 -10.71 -4.01 -12.11
N GLY A 106 -10.96 -5.29 -11.84
CA GLY A 106 -11.55 -6.22 -12.82
C GLY A 106 -10.62 -6.69 -13.92
N GLN A 107 -9.33 -6.35 -13.87
CA GLN A 107 -8.32 -6.76 -14.85
C GLN A 107 -7.23 -7.61 -14.21
N LYS A 108 -6.56 -8.43 -15.03
CA LYS A 108 -5.32 -9.07 -14.61
C LYS A 108 -4.23 -8.02 -14.42
N ILE A 109 -3.27 -8.31 -13.56
CA ILE A 109 -2.12 -7.43 -13.35
C ILE A 109 -1.35 -7.24 -14.66
N LEU A 110 -1.00 -6.00 -14.95
CA LEU A 110 -0.24 -5.63 -16.15
C LEU A 110 1.21 -5.31 -15.74
N LYS A 111 2.15 -5.96 -16.41
CA LYS A 111 3.57 -5.65 -16.29
C LYS A 111 3.96 -4.75 -17.45
N VAL A 112 4.43 -3.54 -17.16
CA VAL A 112 4.70 -2.49 -18.15
C VAL A 112 6.10 -1.92 -17.98
N GLY A 113 6.68 -1.41 -19.05
CA GLY A 113 7.94 -0.65 -19.01
C GLY A 113 7.69 0.76 -18.49
N LYS A 114 8.58 1.27 -17.66
CA LYS A 114 8.59 2.68 -17.24
C LYS A 114 9.09 3.54 -18.39
N TYR A 115 8.38 4.62 -18.65
CA TYR A 115 8.80 5.60 -19.65
C TYR A 115 9.77 6.60 -19.01
N ASP A 116 10.94 6.77 -19.62
CA ASP A 116 11.89 7.78 -19.17
C ASP A 116 11.44 9.17 -19.65
N PHE A 117 11.27 10.10 -18.71
CA PHE A 117 10.85 11.47 -19.02
C PHE A 117 11.82 12.19 -19.96
N SER A 118 13.10 11.81 -19.97
CA SER A 118 14.14 12.39 -20.86
C SER A 118 13.82 12.13 -22.34
N LEU A 119 13.10 11.06 -22.65
CA LEU A 119 12.68 10.71 -24.00
C LEU A 119 11.44 11.50 -24.46
N HIS A 120 10.75 12.19 -23.55
CA HIS A 120 9.57 12.97 -23.91
C HIS A 120 9.97 14.20 -24.73
N PRO A 121 9.26 14.55 -25.82
CA PRO A 121 9.59 15.71 -26.66
C PRO A 121 9.73 17.02 -25.89
N GLU A 122 8.90 17.21 -24.87
CA GLU A 122 8.91 18.40 -24.02
C GLU A 122 10.07 18.43 -23.00
N SER A 123 10.83 17.33 -22.84
CA SER A 123 11.97 17.25 -21.90
C SER A 123 13.02 18.31 -22.21
N LYS A 124 13.20 18.66 -23.49
CA LYS A 124 14.13 19.72 -23.94
C LYS A 124 13.76 21.11 -23.42
N LYS A 125 12.50 21.33 -23.00
CA LYS A 125 12.03 22.60 -22.42
C LYS A 125 12.22 22.66 -20.91
N LEU A 126 12.57 21.52 -20.26
CA LEU A 126 12.81 21.47 -18.84
C LEU A 126 14.13 22.13 -18.49
N GLN A 127 14.09 23.08 -17.57
CA GLN A 127 15.29 23.74 -17.04
C GLN A 127 15.56 23.24 -15.64
N TYR A 128 16.82 22.95 -15.36
CA TYR A 128 17.22 22.59 -14.01
C TYR A 128 17.23 23.82 -13.11
N VAL A 129 16.34 23.87 -12.14
CA VAL A 129 16.25 24.93 -11.14
C VAL A 129 16.41 24.31 -9.76
N LYS A 130 17.25 24.90 -8.90
CA LYS A 130 17.35 24.46 -7.50
C LYS A 130 15.99 24.65 -6.81
N ALA A 131 15.52 23.64 -6.08
CA ALA A 131 14.22 23.69 -5.40
C ALA A 131 14.07 24.90 -4.46
N THR A 132 15.18 25.34 -3.83
CA THR A 132 15.21 26.53 -2.98
C THR A 132 15.01 27.85 -3.73
N ALA A 133 15.30 27.88 -5.04
CA ALA A 133 15.14 29.08 -5.89
C ALA A 133 13.75 29.13 -6.54
N HIS A 134 12.97 28.04 -6.49
CA HIS A 134 11.64 27.99 -7.07
C HIS A 134 10.61 28.61 -6.13
N VAL A 135 9.99 29.70 -6.57
CA VAL A 135 8.84 30.30 -5.89
C VAL A 135 7.59 29.95 -6.67
N PRO A 136 6.70 29.08 -6.15
CA PRO A 136 5.47 28.72 -6.84
C PRO A 136 4.57 29.95 -7.03
N ALA A 137 3.86 30.01 -8.16
CA ALA A 137 3.03 31.16 -8.54
C ALA A 137 1.98 31.50 -7.46
N TRP A 138 1.38 30.51 -6.83
CA TRP A 138 0.42 30.71 -5.73
C TRP A 138 1.04 31.38 -4.50
N LYS A 139 2.34 31.18 -4.23
CA LYS A 139 3.04 31.82 -3.10
C LYS A 139 3.43 33.25 -3.43
N ALA A 140 3.69 33.55 -4.70
CA ALA A 140 3.96 34.91 -5.15
C ALA A 140 2.72 35.82 -5.08
N GLN A 141 1.53 35.25 -5.32
CA GLN A 141 0.26 35.97 -5.24
C GLN A 141 -0.20 36.22 -3.79
N ASN A 142 0.15 35.32 -2.84
CA ASN A 142 -0.33 35.37 -1.46
C ASN A 142 0.53 36.23 -0.51
N LYS A 143 1.46 37.04 -1.01
CA LYS A 143 2.22 37.95 -0.13
C LYS A 143 1.36 39.03 0.53
N GLN A 144 0.12 39.25 0.07
CA GLN A 144 -0.77 40.31 0.58
C GLN A 144 -1.90 39.82 1.52
N GLU A 145 -2.23 38.54 1.61
CA GLU A 145 -3.48 38.13 2.30
C GLU A 145 -3.35 37.14 3.45
N TRP A 146 -2.17 36.57 3.73
CA TRP A 146 -2.04 35.63 4.85
C TRP A 146 -1.35 36.26 6.06
N SER A 147 -1.94 37.28 6.63
CA SER A 147 -1.72 37.61 8.04
C SER A 147 -2.74 36.83 8.87
N VAL A 148 -2.31 35.71 9.42
CA VAL A 148 -3.11 34.99 10.44
C VAL A 148 -3.37 35.99 11.56
N PRO A 149 -4.62 36.34 11.87
CA PRO A 149 -4.91 37.22 13.01
C PRO A 149 -4.46 36.49 14.28
N LYS A 150 -3.43 37.02 14.94
CA LYS A 150 -2.82 36.47 16.18
C LYS A 150 -3.78 36.40 17.36
N GLN A 151 -5.06 36.70 17.20
CA GLN A 151 -5.99 36.86 18.31
C GLN A 151 -6.86 35.60 18.61
N THR A 152 -6.83 34.57 17.79
CA THR A 152 -7.85 33.52 17.94
C THR A 152 -7.41 32.38 18.89
N VAL A 153 -6.11 32.14 19.04
CA VAL A 153 -5.63 31.00 19.84
C VAL A 153 -5.74 31.25 21.34
N THR A 154 -5.55 32.48 21.78
CA THR A 154 -5.61 32.81 23.23
C THR A 154 -7.04 32.89 23.75
N GLN A 155 -8.02 33.25 22.90
CA GLN A 155 -9.41 33.35 23.32
C GLN A 155 -10.15 32.02 23.35
N VAL A 156 -9.78 31.09 22.47
CA VAL A 156 -10.38 29.74 22.45
C VAL A 156 -9.89 28.93 23.66
N ALA A 157 -8.57 28.98 23.96
CA ALA A 157 -7.99 28.31 25.12
C ALA A 157 -8.53 28.85 26.44
N SER A 158 -8.81 30.15 26.54
CA SER A 158 -9.40 30.76 27.77
C SER A 158 -10.89 30.41 27.93
N LYS A 159 -11.65 30.24 26.84
CA LYS A 159 -13.05 29.83 26.93
C LYS A 159 -13.19 28.33 27.26
N GLU A 160 -12.37 27.48 26.75
CA GLU A 160 -12.36 26.05 27.09
C GLU A 160 -11.87 25.80 28.52
N ALA A 161 -10.90 26.56 29.01
CA ALA A 161 -10.44 26.50 30.40
C ALA A 161 -11.51 27.02 31.39
N ALA A 162 -12.27 28.06 31.03
CA ALA A 162 -13.35 28.58 31.84
C ALA A 162 -14.58 27.65 31.91
N GLN A 163 -14.82 26.89 30.83
CA GLN A 163 -15.93 25.94 30.76
C GLN A 163 -15.65 24.63 31.55
N LYS A 164 -14.39 24.27 31.76
CA LYS A 164 -13.96 23.12 32.57
C LYS A 164 -13.94 23.39 34.08
N LEU A 165 -14.04 24.63 34.50
CA LEU A 165 -13.98 25.03 35.90
C LEU A 165 -15.36 25.27 36.57
N GLN A 166 -16.46 24.99 35.89
CA GLN A 166 -17.76 25.01 36.54
C GLN A 166 -18.03 23.67 37.22
N PRO A 167 -18.08 23.59 38.56
CA PRO A 167 -18.43 22.34 39.23
C PRO A 167 -19.92 22.04 38.91
N LYS A 168 -20.16 20.87 38.34
CA LYS A 168 -21.50 20.34 38.11
C LYS A 168 -22.08 19.97 39.49
N ILE A 169 -22.81 20.90 40.12
CA ILE A 169 -23.57 20.61 41.35
C ILE A 169 -24.72 19.69 40.94
N VAL A 170 -24.56 18.41 41.19
CA VAL A 170 -25.67 17.46 41.13
C VAL A 170 -26.40 17.59 42.45
N MET A 171 -27.54 18.29 42.44
CA MET A 171 -28.48 18.21 43.53
C MET A 171 -29.09 16.81 43.57
N ALA A 172 -28.74 16.05 44.58
CA ALA A 172 -29.42 14.78 44.86
C ALA A 172 -30.78 15.06 45.38
N ASP A 173 -31.83 14.67 44.65
CA ASP A 173 -33.21 14.72 45.10
C ASP A 173 -33.41 13.86 46.36
N LYS A 174 -33.75 14.53 47.46
CA LYS A 174 -34.15 13.96 48.75
C LYS A 174 -35.57 13.38 48.71
N ALA A 175 -35.90 12.50 47.81
CA ALA A 175 -37.24 11.93 47.73
C ALA A 175 -37.26 10.44 47.46
N SER A 176 -36.42 9.65 48.18
CA SER A 176 -36.50 8.19 48.09
C SER A 176 -35.93 7.46 49.31
N ILE A 177 -36.02 8.07 50.48
CA ILE A 177 -35.76 7.36 51.73
C ILE A 177 -36.97 7.59 52.65
N MET A 178 -38.12 7.02 52.33
CA MET A 178 -39.20 6.68 53.24
C MET A 178 -40.24 5.85 52.47
N SER A 179 -40.03 4.56 52.41
CA SER A 179 -41.04 3.49 52.49
C SER A 179 -40.41 2.12 52.30
N ASN A 180 -40.47 1.39 53.39
CA ASN A 180 -40.20 -0.02 53.60
C ASN A 180 -38.76 -0.46 53.68
#